data_46d10a3fb030558f9959d29279501be5
#
_entry.id   46d10a3fb030558f9959d29279501be5
#
_cell.length_a   1.000
_cell.length_b   1.000
_cell.length_c   1.000
_cell.angle_alpha   90.00
_cell.angle_beta   90.00
_cell.angle_gamma   90.00
#
_symmetry.space_group_name_H-M   'P 1'
#
loop_
_entity.id
_entity.type
_entity.pdbx_description
1 polymer ?
#
loop_
_entity_poly.entity_id
_entity_poly.type
_entity_poly.pdbx_seq_one_letter_code
_entity_poly.pdbx_strand_id
1 'polypeptide(L)'
;KNTGKWSRASRVYRELLADMEPECDEEDMTVLTVRDNLAEVLSADRQYEEAIRLYERNLQALLHVADRGDWRVLRLRNEIARNTWMGGDRVAGEGLWTVLAEDCRRYLGDRDEFTARIRTILLTLAILRGDDDTAMSIARKLKADHPDDWDECDMTEAVELLAEAGISPQDFQ
;
A
#
# COMPACT_ATOMS: atom_id res chain seq x y z
N LYS A 1 21.92 6.96 6.76
CA LYS A 1 23.07 6.06 7.11
C LYS A 1 22.72 4.58 7.08
N ASN A 2 21.59 4.17 6.54
CA ASN A 2 21.18 2.76 6.41
C ASN A 2 21.32 2.20 4.97
N THR A 3 21.80 3.00 4.03
CA THR A 3 21.89 2.63 2.60
C THR A 3 22.66 1.32 2.36
N GLY A 4 23.71 1.05 3.12
CA GLY A 4 24.50 -0.18 2.97
C GLY A 4 23.76 -1.49 3.32
N LYS A 5 22.76 -1.42 4.22
CA LYS A 5 21.93 -2.60 4.55
C LYS A 5 20.95 -2.94 3.43
N TRP A 6 20.29 -1.93 2.89
CA TRP A 6 19.32 -2.12 1.81
C TRP A 6 19.99 -2.60 0.52
N SER A 7 21.12 -2.00 0.14
CA SER A 7 21.89 -2.43 -1.04
C SER A 7 22.38 -3.88 -0.94
N ARG A 8 22.78 -4.34 0.26
CA ARG A 8 23.16 -5.74 0.46
C ARG A 8 21.93 -6.67 0.36
N ALA A 9 20.83 -6.31 1.00
CA ALA A 9 19.61 -7.11 0.97
C ALA A 9 19.04 -7.21 -0.45
N SER A 10 18.96 -6.10 -1.18
CA SER A 10 18.46 -6.10 -2.56
C SER A 10 19.32 -6.95 -3.49
N ARG A 11 20.64 -6.95 -3.31
CA ARG A 11 21.53 -7.82 -4.08
C ARG A 11 21.24 -9.31 -3.83
N VAL A 12 21.11 -9.71 -2.56
CA VAL A 12 20.81 -11.11 -2.21
C VAL A 12 19.48 -11.56 -2.81
N TYR A 13 18.42 -10.73 -2.70
CA TYR A 13 17.13 -11.06 -3.29
C TYR A 13 17.17 -11.12 -4.82
N ARG A 14 17.94 -10.24 -5.50
CA ARG A 14 18.12 -10.31 -6.95
C ARG A 14 18.85 -11.58 -7.40
N GLU A 15 19.92 -11.96 -6.68
CA GLU A 15 20.64 -13.22 -6.94
C GLU A 15 19.69 -14.42 -6.77
N LEU A 16 18.92 -14.46 -5.67
CA LEU A 16 17.95 -15.52 -5.42
C LEU A 16 16.87 -15.60 -6.51
N LEU A 17 16.31 -14.46 -6.93
CA LEU A 17 15.33 -14.43 -8.02
C LEU A 17 15.91 -14.92 -9.34
N ALA A 18 17.14 -14.51 -9.67
CA ALA A 18 17.80 -14.94 -10.89
C ALA A 18 18.03 -16.47 -10.95
N ASP A 19 18.25 -17.10 -9.78
CA ASP A 19 18.38 -18.55 -9.69
C ASP A 19 17.03 -19.26 -9.75
N MET A 20 15.96 -18.66 -9.21
CA MET A 20 14.63 -19.29 -9.12
C MET A 20 13.78 -19.13 -10.38
N GLU A 21 13.76 -17.95 -10.98
CA GLU A 21 12.85 -17.63 -12.11
C GLU A 21 12.98 -18.57 -13.33
N PRO A 22 14.15 -19.11 -13.69
CA PRO A 22 14.26 -20.08 -14.78
C PRO A 22 13.62 -21.45 -14.50
N GLU A 23 13.47 -21.80 -13.20
CA GLU A 23 13.06 -23.13 -12.75
C GLU A 23 11.62 -23.16 -12.19
N CYS A 24 11.01 -22.00 -11.97
CA CYS A 24 9.72 -21.86 -11.31
C CYS A 24 8.72 -21.10 -12.17
N ASP A 25 7.44 -21.40 -11.98
CA ASP A 25 6.35 -20.64 -12.60
C ASP A 25 6.22 -19.22 -12.00
N GLU A 26 5.69 -18.29 -12.79
CA GLU A 26 5.47 -16.89 -12.37
C GLU A 26 4.53 -16.79 -11.15
N GLU A 27 3.61 -17.74 -11.00
CA GLU A 27 2.64 -17.85 -9.91
C GLU A 27 3.18 -18.61 -8.69
N ASP A 28 4.42 -19.13 -8.74
CA ASP A 28 5.01 -19.83 -7.60
C ASP A 28 5.08 -18.91 -6.37
N MET A 29 4.48 -19.35 -5.28
CA MET A 29 4.37 -18.54 -4.06
C MET A 29 5.73 -18.17 -3.46
N THR A 30 6.77 -18.97 -3.71
CA THR A 30 8.12 -18.65 -3.24
C THR A 30 8.72 -17.53 -4.07
N VAL A 31 8.56 -17.59 -5.40
CA VAL A 31 8.97 -16.51 -6.32
C VAL A 31 8.25 -15.20 -5.98
N LEU A 32 6.91 -15.26 -5.81
CA LEU A 32 6.12 -14.10 -5.42
C LEU A 32 6.60 -13.50 -4.10
N THR A 33 6.92 -14.33 -3.11
CA THR A 33 7.41 -13.88 -1.80
C THR A 33 8.80 -13.22 -1.90
N VAL A 34 9.73 -13.83 -2.63
CA VAL A 34 11.08 -13.27 -2.80
C VAL A 34 11.03 -11.95 -3.56
N ARG A 35 10.19 -11.87 -4.59
CA ARG A 35 9.97 -10.64 -5.38
C ARG A 35 9.34 -9.54 -4.54
N ASP A 36 8.39 -9.88 -3.66
CA ASP A 36 7.75 -8.97 -2.72
C ASP A 36 8.77 -8.39 -1.72
N ASN A 37 9.58 -9.24 -1.11
CA ASN A 37 10.64 -8.82 -0.19
C ASN A 37 11.68 -7.92 -0.87
N LEU A 38 12.03 -8.19 -2.13
CA LEU A 38 12.90 -7.30 -2.91
C LEU A 38 12.24 -5.93 -3.11
N ALA A 39 10.95 -5.90 -3.46
CA ALA A 39 10.22 -4.67 -3.65
C ALA A 39 10.12 -3.85 -2.36
N GLU A 40 9.91 -4.48 -1.20
CA GLU A 40 9.95 -3.81 0.10
C GLU A 40 11.31 -3.17 0.40
N VAL A 41 12.39 -3.91 0.17
CA VAL A 41 13.76 -3.39 0.35
C VAL A 41 14.04 -2.20 -0.56
N LEU A 42 13.61 -2.27 -1.81
CA LEU A 42 13.77 -1.18 -2.78
C LEU A 42 12.92 0.05 -2.40
N SER A 43 11.70 -0.17 -1.95
CA SER A 43 10.84 0.88 -1.41
C SER A 43 11.49 1.60 -0.22
N ALA A 44 12.06 0.84 0.72
CA ALA A 44 12.78 1.38 1.87
C ALA A 44 14.06 2.15 1.48
N ASP A 45 14.70 1.76 0.36
CA ASP A 45 15.85 2.45 -0.22
C ASP A 45 15.44 3.59 -1.19
N ARG A 46 14.15 3.94 -1.25
CA ARG A 46 13.55 4.97 -2.10
C ARG A 46 13.67 4.70 -3.61
N GLN A 47 13.89 3.46 -4.01
CA GLN A 47 13.89 3.02 -5.41
C GLN A 47 12.46 2.66 -5.84
N TYR A 48 11.54 3.64 -5.74
CA TYR A 48 10.10 3.43 -5.85
C TYR A 48 9.66 2.87 -7.21
N GLU A 49 10.24 3.34 -8.30
CA GLU A 49 9.88 2.86 -9.64
C GLU A 49 10.19 1.37 -9.83
N GLU A 50 11.33 0.90 -9.30
CA GLU A 50 11.69 -0.50 -9.39
C GLU A 50 10.80 -1.36 -8.46
N ALA A 51 10.49 -0.86 -7.26
CA ALA A 51 9.56 -1.51 -6.35
C ALA A 51 8.16 -1.66 -6.99
N ILE A 52 7.63 -0.61 -7.63
CA ILE A 52 6.36 -0.65 -8.35
C ILE A 52 6.36 -1.75 -9.40
N ARG A 53 7.40 -1.81 -10.26
CA ARG A 53 7.48 -2.84 -11.31
C ARG A 53 7.42 -4.27 -10.74
N LEU A 54 8.06 -4.52 -9.60
CA LEU A 54 8.03 -5.82 -8.95
C LEU A 54 6.65 -6.14 -8.35
N TYR A 55 6.02 -5.17 -7.69
CA TYR A 55 4.66 -5.34 -7.18
C TYR A 55 3.64 -5.55 -8.31
N GLU A 56 3.76 -4.83 -9.43
CA GLU A 56 2.90 -5.01 -10.60
C GLU A 56 3.08 -6.40 -11.22
N ARG A 57 4.31 -6.91 -11.33
CA ARG A 57 4.58 -8.27 -11.81
C ARG A 57 3.95 -9.31 -10.89
N ASN A 58 4.08 -9.16 -9.57
CA ASN A 58 3.39 -10.01 -8.60
C ASN A 58 1.87 -9.93 -8.71
N LEU A 59 1.34 -8.73 -8.90
CA LEU A 59 -0.09 -8.50 -9.06
C LEU A 59 -0.64 -9.21 -10.31
N GLN A 60 0.06 -9.12 -11.43
CA GLN A 60 -0.32 -9.82 -12.65
C GLN A 60 -0.32 -11.34 -12.46
N ALA A 61 0.74 -11.90 -11.88
CA ALA A 61 0.83 -13.33 -11.59
C ALA A 61 -0.31 -13.80 -10.65
N LEU A 62 -0.58 -13.05 -9.57
CA LEU A 62 -1.68 -13.39 -8.66
C LEU A 62 -3.06 -13.34 -9.32
N LEU A 63 -3.30 -12.40 -10.24
CA LEU A 63 -4.59 -12.28 -10.91
C LEU A 63 -4.90 -13.44 -11.88
N HIS A 64 -3.91 -14.29 -12.22
CA HIS A 64 -4.15 -15.53 -12.95
C HIS A 64 -4.74 -16.64 -12.06
N VAL A 65 -4.46 -16.60 -10.74
CA VAL A 65 -4.79 -17.70 -9.81
C VAL A 65 -5.68 -17.27 -8.64
N ALA A 66 -5.98 -15.97 -8.51
CA ALA A 66 -6.74 -15.40 -7.42
C ALA A 66 -7.74 -14.35 -7.91
N ASP A 67 -8.83 -14.18 -7.16
CA ASP A 67 -9.84 -13.17 -7.44
C ASP A 67 -9.34 -11.75 -7.06
N ARG A 68 -9.97 -10.73 -7.65
CA ARG A 68 -9.67 -9.32 -7.37
C ARG A 68 -9.88 -8.90 -5.92
N GLY A 69 -10.72 -9.64 -5.18
CA GLY A 69 -10.99 -9.44 -3.76
C GLY A 69 -10.05 -10.23 -2.84
N ASP A 70 -9.12 -11.01 -3.39
CA ASP A 70 -8.10 -11.69 -2.58
C ASP A 70 -7.26 -10.64 -1.83
N TRP A 71 -7.05 -10.87 -0.53
CA TRP A 71 -6.33 -9.93 0.33
C TRP A 71 -4.90 -9.63 -0.17
N ARG A 72 -4.25 -10.60 -0.82
CA ARG A 72 -2.91 -10.42 -1.40
C ARG A 72 -2.93 -9.46 -2.58
N VAL A 73 -3.96 -9.56 -3.42
CA VAL A 73 -4.20 -8.65 -4.55
C VAL A 73 -4.44 -7.23 -4.04
N LEU A 74 -5.32 -7.07 -3.04
CA LEU A 74 -5.62 -5.76 -2.45
C LEU A 74 -4.40 -5.16 -1.76
N ARG A 75 -3.61 -5.98 -1.04
CA ARG A 75 -2.35 -5.55 -0.43
C ARG A 75 -1.34 -5.05 -1.46
N LEU A 76 -1.11 -5.80 -2.53
CA LEU A 76 -0.18 -5.37 -3.60
C LEU A 76 -0.62 -4.04 -4.23
N ARG A 77 -1.92 -3.85 -4.45
CA ARG A 77 -2.45 -2.59 -4.96
C ARG A 77 -2.22 -1.42 -4.00
N ASN A 78 -2.30 -1.66 -2.69
CA ASN A 78 -1.92 -0.67 -1.69
C ASN A 78 -0.43 -0.32 -1.77
N GLU A 79 0.45 -1.32 -1.91
CA GLU A 79 1.89 -1.07 -2.05
C GLU A 79 2.24 -0.29 -3.33
N ILE A 80 1.57 -0.59 -4.45
CA ILE A 80 1.72 0.17 -5.69
C ILE A 80 1.27 1.62 -5.47
N ALA A 81 0.10 1.84 -4.88
CA ALA A 81 -0.40 3.19 -4.61
C ALA A 81 0.56 3.98 -3.71
N ARG A 82 1.05 3.35 -2.62
CA ARG A 82 2.01 3.95 -1.70
C ARG A 82 3.32 4.34 -2.39
N ASN A 83 3.90 3.43 -3.16
CA ASN A 83 5.16 3.69 -3.85
C ASN A 83 5.00 4.73 -4.97
N THR A 84 3.87 4.76 -5.66
CA THR A 84 3.55 5.80 -6.66
C THR A 84 3.49 7.18 -6.00
N TRP A 85 2.80 7.28 -4.85
CA TRP A 85 2.70 8.51 -4.08
C TRP A 85 4.05 8.97 -3.53
N MET A 86 4.83 8.05 -2.95
CA MET A 86 6.17 8.31 -2.40
C MET A 86 7.19 8.63 -3.50
N GLY A 87 7.03 8.09 -4.69
CA GLY A 87 7.84 8.36 -5.88
C GLY A 87 7.61 9.76 -6.49
N GLY A 88 6.61 10.48 -5.98
CA GLY A 88 6.32 11.88 -6.35
C GLY A 88 5.05 12.07 -7.17
N ASP A 89 4.47 11.03 -7.74
CA ASP A 89 3.16 11.13 -8.41
C ASP A 89 2.02 11.01 -7.39
N ARG A 90 1.85 12.08 -6.61
CA ARG A 90 0.84 12.14 -5.54
C ARG A 90 -0.58 12.02 -6.06
N VAL A 91 -0.86 12.60 -7.22
CA VAL A 91 -2.21 12.56 -7.83
C VAL A 91 -2.54 11.13 -8.27
N ALA A 92 -1.64 10.44 -8.93
CA ALA A 92 -1.86 9.06 -9.32
C ALA A 92 -1.94 8.14 -8.10
N GLY A 93 -1.08 8.29 -7.09
CA GLY A 93 -1.10 7.51 -5.87
C GLY A 93 -2.42 7.64 -5.11
N GLU A 94 -2.92 8.86 -4.92
CA GLU A 94 -4.24 9.12 -4.31
C GLU A 94 -5.39 8.52 -5.13
N GLY A 95 -5.32 8.64 -6.46
CA GLY A 95 -6.29 8.02 -7.37
C GLY A 95 -6.32 6.49 -7.24
N LEU A 96 -5.16 5.85 -7.11
CA LEU A 96 -5.07 4.41 -6.88
C LEU A 96 -5.70 3.99 -5.54
N TRP A 97 -5.47 4.74 -4.45
CA TRP A 97 -6.14 4.47 -3.17
C TRP A 97 -7.65 4.71 -3.22
N THR A 98 -8.11 5.71 -3.97
CA THR A 98 -9.55 5.96 -4.13
C THR A 98 -10.25 4.77 -4.80
N VAL A 99 -9.66 4.23 -5.87
CA VAL A 99 -10.19 3.02 -6.53
C VAL A 99 -10.09 1.81 -5.61
N LEU A 100 -8.98 1.66 -4.90
CA LEU A 100 -8.77 0.56 -3.95
C LEU A 100 -9.79 0.60 -2.80
N ALA A 101 -10.11 1.78 -2.25
CA ALA A 101 -11.11 1.91 -1.19
C ALA A 101 -12.50 1.41 -1.62
N GLU A 102 -12.89 1.70 -2.85
CA GLU A 102 -14.16 1.21 -3.39
C GLU A 102 -14.16 -0.30 -3.60
N ASP A 103 -13.05 -0.86 -4.09
CA ASP A 103 -12.90 -2.31 -4.25
C ASP A 103 -12.85 -3.03 -2.89
N CYS A 104 -12.13 -2.49 -1.91
CA CYS A 104 -12.14 -3.03 -0.54
C CYS A 104 -13.56 -3.05 0.03
N ARG A 105 -14.30 -1.95 -0.10
CA ARG A 105 -15.71 -1.89 0.30
C ARG A 105 -16.56 -2.97 -0.37
N ARG A 106 -16.36 -3.17 -1.66
CA ARG A 106 -17.12 -4.13 -2.48
C ARG A 106 -16.83 -5.58 -2.13
N TYR A 107 -15.56 -5.92 -1.88
CA TYR A 107 -15.13 -7.30 -1.71
C TYR A 107 -15.03 -7.72 -0.24
N LEU A 108 -14.61 -6.82 0.64
CA LEU A 108 -14.42 -7.09 2.06
C LEU A 108 -15.56 -6.54 2.93
N GLY A 109 -16.24 -5.48 2.46
CA GLY A 109 -17.29 -4.79 3.18
C GLY A 109 -16.81 -3.52 3.87
N ASP A 110 -17.79 -2.72 4.34
CA ASP A 110 -17.53 -1.41 4.97
C ASP A 110 -16.85 -1.53 6.33
N ARG A 111 -17.09 -2.63 7.08
CA ARG A 111 -16.56 -2.87 8.43
C ARG A 111 -15.26 -3.65 8.47
N ASP A 112 -14.68 -3.95 7.34
CA ASP A 112 -13.40 -4.63 7.27
C ASP A 112 -12.24 -3.68 7.64
N GLU A 113 -11.28 -4.15 8.44
CA GLU A 113 -10.14 -3.38 8.92
C GLU A 113 -9.28 -2.82 7.80
N PHE A 114 -9.08 -3.58 6.72
CA PHE A 114 -8.30 -3.12 5.58
C PHE A 114 -9.06 -2.02 4.82
N THR A 115 -10.39 -2.14 4.70
CA THR A 115 -11.26 -1.09 4.15
C THR A 115 -11.16 0.20 4.97
N ALA A 116 -11.23 0.08 6.29
CA ALA A 116 -11.07 1.21 7.22
C ALA A 116 -9.68 1.85 7.06
N ARG A 117 -8.61 1.05 7.02
CA ARG A 117 -7.23 1.54 6.82
C ARG A 117 -7.08 2.35 5.55
N ILE A 118 -7.55 1.85 4.41
CA ILE A 118 -7.45 2.59 3.13
C ILE A 118 -8.24 3.91 3.19
N ARG A 119 -9.43 3.90 3.80
CA ARG A 119 -10.21 5.14 4.00
C ARG A 119 -9.52 6.12 4.92
N THR A 120 -8.83 5.66 5.96
CA THR A 120 -8.06 6.52 6.87
C THR A 120 -6.88 7.18 6.15
N ILE A 121 -6.20 6.48 5.24
CA ILE A 121 -5.19 7.11 4.38
C ILE A 121 -5.80 8.27 3.59
N LEU A 122 -6.94 8.04 2.92
CA LEU A 122 -7.62 9.08 2.15
C LEU A 122 -8.12 10.25 3.03
N LEU A 123 -8.63 9.96 4.22
CA LEU A 123 -9.01 10.98 5.22
C LEU A 123 -7.83 11.88 5.55
N THR A 124 -6.70 11.27 5.87
CA THR A 124 -5.49 12.03 6.23
C THR A 124 -4.97 12.87 5.06
N LEU A 125 -4.99 12.34 3.86
CA LEU A 125 -4.61 13.10 2.66
C LEU A 125 -5.56 14.30 2.43
N ALA A 126 -6.86 14.13 2.65
CA ALA A 126 -7.83 15.22 2.56
C ALA A 126 -7.58 16.30 3.60
N ILE A 127 -7.33 15.93 4.85
CA ILE A 127 -7.00 16.86 5.95
C ILE A 127 -5.73 17.66 5.62
N LEU A 128 -4.67 16.99 5.20
CA LEU A 128 -3.41 17.64 4.90
C LEU A 128 -3.48 18.60 3.70
N ARG A 129 -4.42 18.36 2.80
CA ARG A 129 -4.71 19.23 1.66
C ARG A 129 -5.65 20.39 2.04
N GLY A 130 -6.27 20.36 3.20
CA GLY A 130 -7.28 21.33 3.63
C GLY A 130 -8.63 21.15 2.93
N ASP A 131 -8.92 19.93 2.46
CA ASP A 131 -10.20 19.56 1.85
C ASP A 131 -11.16 19.05 2.94
N ASP A 132 -11.69 20.00 3.71
CA ASP A 132 -12.52 19.70 4.88
C ASP A 132 -13.82 18.97 4.50
N ASP A 133 -14.39 19.25 3.35
CA ASP A 133 -15.63 18.59 2.89
C ASP A 133 -15.40 17.11 2.63
N THR A 134 -14.33 16.76 1.92
CA THR A 134 -13.95 15.37 1.66
C THR A 134 -13.56 14.67 2.96
N ALA A 135 -12.75 15.33 3.82
CA ALA A 135 -12.35 14.79 5.11
C ALA A 135 -13.57 14.45 5.98
N MET A 136 -14.50 15.38 6.14
CA MET A 136 -15.74 15.17 6.90
C MET A 136 -16.62 14.08 6.32
N SER A 137 -16.69 13.96 5.00
CA SER A 137 -17.45 12.89 4.34
C SER A 137 -16.88 11.51 4.65
N ILE A 138 -15.55 11.35 4.59
CA ILE A 138 -14.87 10.09 4.89
C ILE A 138 -14.98 9.78 6.39
N ALA A 139 -14.75 10.76 7.27
CA ALA A 139 -14.84 10.60 8.71
C ALA A 139 -16.22 10.12 9.18
N ARG A 140 -17.30 10.71 8.62
CA ARG A 140 -18.67 10.27 8.92
C ARG A 140 -18.94 8.83 8.53
N LYS A 141 -18.39 8.37 7.39
CA LYS A 141 -18.52 6.96 6.97
C LYS A 141 -17.76 6.04 7.91
N LEU A 142 -16.51 6.35 8.23
CA LEU A 142 -15.71 5.56 9.17
C LEU A 142 -16.41 5.44 10.52
N LYS A 143 -16.91 6.55 11.08
CA LYS A 143 -17.66 6.56 12.34
C LYS A 143 -18.93 5.71 12.28
N ALA A 144 -19.67 5.76 11.18
CA ALA A 144 -20.89 4.96 11.00
C ALA A 144 -20.61 3.45 10.90
N ASP A 145 -19.47 3.08 10.29
CA ASP A 145 -19.07 1.69 10.08
C ASP A 145 -18.41 1.09 11.34
N HIS A 146 -17.72 1.91 12.16
CA HIS A 146 -16.98 1.53 13.36
C HIS A 146 -17.36 2.41 14.57
N PRO A 147 -18.61 2.38 15.05
CA PRO A 147 -19.08 3.32 16.07
C PRO A 147 -18.42 3.12 17.44
N ASP A 148 -17.95 1.91 17.74
CA ASP A 148 -17.36 1.55 19.03
C ASP A 148 -15.86 1.86 19.11
N ASP A 149 -15.20 1.96 17.95
CA ASP A 149 -13.74 2.14 17.84
C ASP A 149 -13.38 3.60 17.49
N TRP A 150 -14.38 4.44 17.21
CA TRP A 150 -14.16 5.82 16.76
C TRP A 150 -14.19 6.79 17.93
N ASP A 151 -13.03 7.30 18.32
CA ASP A 151 -12.94 8.45 19.23
C ASP A 151 -12.79 9.75 18.43
N GLU A 152 -13.70 10.70 18.65
CA GLU A 152 -13.74 12.00 17.94
C GLU A 152 -12.46 12.84 18.11
N CYS A 153 -11.66 12.52 19.13
CA CYS A 153 -10.39 13.21 19.43
C CYS A 153 -9.17 12.57 18.78
N ASP A 154 -9.29 11.38 18.14
CA ASP A 154 -8.12 10.61 17.76
C ASP A 154 -7.71 10.78 16.28
N MET A 155 -7.38 12.03 15.95
CA MET A 155 -6.59 12.33 14.74
C MET A 155 -5.18 11.69 14.79
N THR A 156 -4.73 11.30 15.97
CA THR A 156 -3.44 10.67 16.23
C THR A 156 -3.34 9.33 15.53
N GLU A 157 -4.42 8.53 15.52
CA GLU A 157 -4.47 7.25 14.86
C GLU A 157 -4.32 7.38 13.32
N ALA A 158 -4.92 8.40 12.73
CA ALA A 158 -4.74 8.68 11.30
C ALA A 158 -3.27 9.03 10.96
N VAL A 159 -2.60 9.76 11.83
CA VAL A 159 -1.18 10.12 11.71
C VAL A 159 -0.29 8.90 11.98
N GLU A 160 -0.63 8.08 12.98
CA GLU A 160 0.08 6.83 13.28
C GLU A 160 -0.06 5.82 12.14
N LEU A 161 -1.25 5.65 11.57
CA LEU A 161 -1.49 4.79 10.41
C LEU A 161 -0.73 5.26 9.16
N LEU A 162 -0.54 6.57 8.98
CA LEU A 162 0.35 7.07 7.93
C LEU A 162 1.81 6.72 8.19
N ALA A 163 2.26 6.85 9.44
CA ALA A 163 3.60 6.48 9.82
C ALA A 163 3.85 4.97 9.65
N GLU A 164 2.87 4.13 9.99
CA GLU A 164 2.89 2.68 9.73
C GLU A 164 2.86 2.37 8.23
N ALA A 165 2.16 3.18 7.43
CA ALA A 165 2.20 3.09 5.97
C ALA A 165 3.52 3.62 5.38
N GLY A 166 4.45 4.10 6.23
CA GLY A 166 5.74 4.65 5.81
C GLY A 166 5.63 6.06 5.22
N ILE A 167 4.52 6.74 5.45
CA ILE A 167 4.25 8.10 4.99
C ILE A 167 4.49 9.04 6.16
N SER A 168 5.54 9.86 6.09
CA SER A 168 5.88 10.83 7.12
C SER A 168 5.14 12.15 6.89
N PRO A 169 4.70 12.87 7.95
CA PRO A 169 4.19 14.23 7.82
C PRO A 169 5.17 15.19 7.12
N GLN A 170 6.46 14.88 7.13
CA GLN A 170 7.50 15.67 6.42
C GLN A 170 7.46 15.49 4.90
N ASP A 171 6.81 14.44 4.40
CA ASP A 171 6.66 14.17 2.96
C ASP A 171 5.56 15.05 2.32
N PHE A 172 4.88 15.87 3.13
CA PHE A 172 3.80 16.77 2.72
C PHE A 172 4.23 18.24 2.56
N GLN A 173 5.49 18.59 2.89
CA GLN A 173 6.01 19.95 2.74
C GLN A 173 6.44 20.28 1.32
#